data_28490420350681bb8d58abc7d0fdf75f
#
_entry.id   28490420350681bb8d58abc7d0fdf75f
#
_cell.length_a   1.000
_cell.length_b   1.000
_cell.length_c   1.000
_cell.angle_alpha   90.00
_cell.angle_beta   90.00
_cell.angle_gamma   90.00
#
_symmetry.space_group_name_H-M   'P 1'
#
loop_
_entity.id
_entity.type
_entity.pdbx_description
1 polymer ?
#
loop_
_entity_poly.entity_id
_entity_poly.type
_entity_poly.pdbx_seq_one_letter_code
_entity_poly.pdbx_strand_id
1 'polypeptide(L)'
;MSDELKELVDEIGRRSFDARVGHRGLPETFDDELWKVLETSGLTRLTTAQEADPSDAAMVLGVLARHAAAVPIAETDLLAAWLAGAADISVPTDGPLVLAIAETEPQAGRLVGTAVDVPWAAAGPVVLAVRGVDATFVAVLDRTGRDTGHDLAGQPRGEVSFDLPLADAVELPRSIGDELERRGAWARCVQIIGAFDAAVALTTAHTSERTQFGRPLDAFQAVQHSLAALIGEVERSRAATALAIAAVTDHGFDSPRADYAVTVAKVAVGRAVGPVTTIAHQLHGAIGVTAEHALWLATMRARSWADEFGTTGRHARRLGRMALAAEDPWSFVVGP
;
A
#
# COMPACT_ATOMS: atom_id res chain seq x y z
N MET A 1 -17.28 9.48 -7.81
CA MET A 1 -16.89 10.72 -7.15
C MET A 1 -16.14 11.60 -8.12
N SER A 2 -16.15 12.89 -7.91
CA SER A 2 -15.89 13.89 -8.93
C SER A 2 -14.40 14.06 -9.22
N ASP A 3 -14.09 14.51 -10.44
CA ASP A 3 -12.76 15.01 -10.80
C ASP A 3 -12.26 16.08 -9.81
N GLU A 4 -13.18 16.82 -9.17
CA GLU A 4 -12.88 17.80 -8.12
C GLU A 4 -12.17 17.21 -6.89
N LEU A 5 -12.58 16.02 -6.39
CA LEU A 5 -11.90 15.39 -5.27
C LEU A 5 -10.49 14.95 -5.65
N LYS A 6 -10.33 14.41 -6.86
CA LYS A 6 -9.01 14.01 -7.37
C LYS A 6 -8.08 15.20 -7.50
N GLU A 7 -8.57 16.33 -8.03
CA GLU A 7 -7.81 17.59 -8.13
C GLU A 7 -7.43 18.12 -6.74
N LEU A 8 -8.34 18.08 -5.78
CA LEU A 8 -8.08 18.48 -4.41
C LEU A 8 -6.97 17.63 -3.77
N VAL A 9 -7.06 16.30 -3.88
CA VAL A 9 -6.06 15.38 -3.30
C VAL A 9 -4.70 15.51 -4.00
N ASP A 10 -4.69 15.74 -5.32
CA ASP A 10 -3.45 15.98 -6.08
C ASP A 10 -2.77 17.28 -5.64
N GLU A 11 -3.53 18.35 -5.46
CA GLU A 11 -2.99 19.63 -4.97
C GLU A 11 -2.45 19.51 -3.53
N ILE A 12 -3.18 18.84 -2.63
CA ILE A 12 -2.74 18.59 -1.25
C ILE A 12 -1.45 17.76 -1.25
N GLY A 13 -1.42 16.66 -2.00
CA GLY A 13 -0.27 15.77 -2.10
C GLY A 13 0.96 16.48 -2.69
N ARG A 14 0.78 17.23 -3.77
CA ARG A 14 1.82 18.02 -4.42
C ARG A 14 2.43 19.05 -3.47
N ARG A 15 1.60 19.81 -2.75
CA ARG A 15 2.05 20.81 -1.77
C ARG A 15 2.90 20.18 -0.65
N SER A 16 2.44 19.05 -0.11
CA SER A 16 3.21 18.29 0.88
C SER A 16 4.55 17.80 0.32
N PHE A 17 4.54 17.27 -0.91
CA PHE A 17 5.77 16.81 -1.57
C PHE A 17 6.77 17.95 -1.77
N ASP A 18 6.33 19.10 -2.31
CA ASP A 18 7.17 20.26 -2.58
C ASP A 18 7.79 20.84 -1.30
N ALA A 19 7.06 20.82 -0.17
CA ALA A 19 7.56 21.27 1.12
C ALA A 19 8.65 20.36 1.70
N ARG A 20 8.65 19.07 1.36
CA ARG A 20 9.59 18.06 1.88
C ARG A 20 10.76 17.77 0.94
N VAL A 21 10.62 18.08 -0.35
CA VAL A 21 11.68 17.86 -1.34
C VAL A 21 12.92 18.66 -0.96
N GLY A 22 14.10 18.00 -0.95
CA GLY A 22 15.37 18.64 -0.55
C GLY A 22 15.66 18.68 0.97
N HIS A 23 14.69 18.33 1.83
CA HIS A 23 14.84 18.32 3.29
C HIS A 23 14.68 16.92 3.90
N ARG A 24 14.93 15.88 3.11
CA ARG A 24 14.67 14.49 3.52
C ARG A 24 15.74 13.95 4.45
N GLY A 25 15.29 13.42 5.59
CA GLY A 25 16.07 12.58 6.50
C GLY A 25 15.64 11.12 6.40
N LEU A 26 16.44 10.20 6.93
CA LEU A 26 16.08 8.80 7.15
C LEU A 26 16.19 8.49 8.64
N PRO A 27 15.16 7.96 9.27
CA PRO A 27 13.82 7.66 8.73
C PRO A 27 13.06 8.92 8.31
N GLU A 28 12.05 8.73 7.45
CA GLU A 28 11.14 9.79 7.03
C GLU A 28 10.30 10.26 8.23
N THR A 29 10.02 11.57 8.32
CA THR A 29 9.22 12.13 9.39
C THR A 29 7.73 12.10 9.00
N PHE A 30 6.86 11.82 9.97
CA PHE A 30 5.42 11.95 9.81
C PHE A 30 5.05 13.37 9.38
N ASP A 31 4.21 13.51 8.37
CA ASP A 31 3.77 14.81 7.84
C ASP A 31 2.50 15.28 8.55
N ASP A 32 2.69 15.95 9.69
CA ASP A 32 1.60 16.48 10.54
C ASP A 32 0.71 17.47 9.80
N GLU A 33 1.27 18.28 8.92
CA GLU A 33 0.51 19.30 8.18
C GLU A 33 -0.39 18.61 7.12
N LEU A 34 0.16 17.65 6.38
CA LEU A 34 -0.61 16.84 5.45
C LEU A 34 -1.73 16.10 6.20
N TRP A 35 -1.40 15.46 7.33
CA TRP A 35 -2.38 14.73 8.14
C TRP A 35 -3.55 15.61 8.54
N LYS A 36 -3.30 16.79 9.10
CA LYS A 36 -4.35 17.76 9.52
C LYS A 36 -5.26 18.17 8.37
N VAL A 37 -4.69 18.41 7.18
CA VAL A 37 -5.49 18.77 6.00
C VAL A 37 -6.38 17.61 5.58
N LEU A 38 -5.84 16.39 5.50
CA LEU A 38 -6.60 15.19 5.15
C LEU A 38 -7.71 14.89 6.19
N GLU A 39 -7.41 15.05 7.47
CA GLU A 39 -8.36 14.82 8.56
C GLU A 39 -9.50 15.85 8.52
N THR A 40 -9.19 17.14 8.37
CA THR A 40 -10.20 18.20 8.24
C THR A 40 -11.09 18.01 7.02
N SER A 41 -10.55 17.39 5.96
CA SER A 41 -11.30 17.06 4.73
C SER A 41 -12.04 15.72 4.80
N GLY A 42 -12.00 15.00 5.94
CA GLY A 42 -12.64 13.69 6.12
C GLY A 42 -11.96 12.54 5.38
N LEU A 43 -10.74 12.73 4.87
CA LEU A 43 -10.05 11.76 4.01
C LEU A 43 -9.26 10.70 4.79
N THR A 44 -9.10 10.86 6.11
CA THR A 44 -8.37 9.91 6.97
C THR A 44 -9.22 8.70 7.40
N ARG A 45 -10.56 8.80 7.29
CA ARG A 45 -11.54 7.78 7.65
C ARG A 45 -12.59 7.63 6.53
N LEU A 46 -12.15 7.60 5.30
CA LEU A 46 -13.01 7.70 4.13
C LEU A 46 -13.98 6.52 4.03
N THR A 47 -13.51 5.30 4.24
CA THR A 47 -14.34 4.09 4.14
C THR A 47 -15.06 3.75 5.44
N THR A 48 -14.51 4.13 6.60
CA THR A 48 -15.05 3.75 7.91
C THR A 48 -15.95 4.78 8.54
N ALA A 49 -15.78 6.09 8.24
CA ALA A 49 -16.61 7.16 8.79
C ALA A 49 -17.49 7.85 7.74
N GLN A 50 -17.05 7.90 6.48
CA GLN A 50 -17.80 8.55 5.39
C GLN A 50 -18.57 7.53 4.52
N GLU A 51 -18.41 6.22 4.79
CA GLU A 51 -19.04 5.14 4.01
C GLU A 51 -18.78 5.25 2.50
N ALA A 52 -17.61 5.82 2.14
CA ALA A 52 -17.25 6.05 0.76
C ALA A 52 -16.96 4.72 0.04
N ASP A 53 -17.17 4.75 -1.25
CA ASP A 53 -16.92 3.62 -2.12
C ASP A 53 -15.41 3.24 -2.14
N PRO A 54 -15.04 1.96 -2.21
CA PRO A 54 -13.65 1.54 -2.34
C PRO A 54 -12.91 2.18 -3.52
N SER A 55 -13.59 2.54 -4.60
CA SER A 55 -12.99 3.26 -5.73
C SER A 55 -12.49 4.66 -5.34
N ASP A 56 -13.17 5.31 -4.40
CA ASP A 56 -12.77 6.62 -3.89
C ASP A 56 -11.53 6.51 -3.00
N ALA A 57 -11.50 5.49 -2.13
CA ALA A 57 -10.31 5.18 -1.35
C ALA A 57 -9.11 4.83 -2.23
N ALA A 58 -9.33 4.08 -3.32
CA ALA A 58 -8.30 3.78 -4.31
C ALA A 58 -7.75 5.06 -4.96
N MET A 59 -8.63 5.99 -5.36
CA MET A 59 -8.21 7.25 -5.96
C MET A 59 -7.35 8.06 -4.96
N VAL A 60 -7.81 8.23 -3.72
CA VAL A 60 -7.07 8.98 -2.69
C VAL A 60 -5.71 8.34 -2.42
N LEU A 61 -5.65 7.02 -2.19
CA LEU A 61 -4.41 6.29 -1.95
C LEU A 61 -3.43 6.39 -3.12
N GLY A 62 -3.91 6.23 -4.35
CA GLY A 62 -3.09 6.30 -5.56
C GLY A 62 -2.48 7.68 -5.76
N VAL A 63 -3.28 8.75 -5.59
CA VAL A 63 -2.82 10.12 -5.72
C VAL A 63 -1.81 10.48 -4.62
N LEU A 64 -2.09 10.16 -3.36
CA LEU A 64 -1.15 10.40 -2.26
C LEU A 64 0.15 9.62 -2.43
N ALA A 65 0.10 8.38 -2.93
CA ALA A 65 1.28 7.59 -3.21
C ALA A 65 2.13 8.16 -4.36
N ARG A 66 1.49 8.75 -5.37
CA ARG A 66 2.17 9.47 -6.46
C ARG A 66 3.02 10.63 -5.93
N HIS A 67 2.54 11.31 -4.90
CA HIS A 67 3.25 12.41 -4.22
C HIS A 67 4.10 11.96 -3.04
N ALA A 68 4.31 10.66 -2.90
CA ALA A 68 5.10 10.09 -1.81
C ALA A 68 4.67 10.62 -0.42
N ALA A 69 3.38 10.68 -0.15
CA ALA A 69 2.83 11.14 1.12
C ALA A 69 3.38 10.35 2.31
N ALA A 70 3.80 11.06 3.37
CA ALA A 70 4.43 10.48 4.56
C ALA A 70 3.41 10.35 5.69
N VAL A 71 2.30 9.66 5.42
CA VAL A 71 1.19 9.44 6.35
C VAL A 71 0.57 8.04 6.17
N PRO A 72 0.09 7.39 7.26
CA PRO A 72 -0.44 6.02 7.25
C PRO A 72 -1.93 5.95 6.92
N ILE A 73 -2.38 6.48 5.77
CA ILE A 73 -3.82 6.49 5.42
C ILE A 73 -4.38 5.08 5.26
N ALA A 74 -3.68 4.20 4.54
CA ALA A 74 -4.14 2.83 4.34
C ALA A 74 -4.21 2.06 5.66
N GLU A 75 -3.17 2.19 6.49
CA GLU A 75 -3.08 1.57 7.81
C GLU A 75 -4.21 2.03 8.73
N THR A 76 -4.52 3.33 8.67
CA THR A 76 -5.52 3.94 9.55
C THR A 76 -6.94 3.57 9.16
N ASP A 77 -7.35 3.80 7.91
CA ASP A 77 -8.74 3.65 7.47
C ASP A 77 -9.08 2.21 7.09
N LEU A 78 -8.41 1.71 6.04
CA LEU A 78 -8.75 0.41 5.44
C LEU A 78 -8.42 -0.79 6.32
N LEU A 79 -7.46 -0.64 7.24
CA LEU A 79 -6.94 -1.76 8.02
C LEU A 79 -7.30 -1.64 9.49
N ALA A 80 -6.74 -0.68 10.22
CA ALA A 80 -6.90 -0.60 11.68
C ALA A 80 -8.32 -0.20 12.09
N ALA A 81 -8.89 0.86 11.53
CA ALA A 81 -10.23 1.30 11.87
C ALA A 81 -11.29 0.27 11.43
N TRP A 82 -11.15 -0.31 10.22
CA TRP A 82 -12.01 -1.40 9.78
C TRP A 82 -11.94 -2.62 10.71
N LEU A 83 -10.73 -3.05 11.11
CA LEU A 83 -10.56 -4.21 11.99
C LEU A 83 -11.16 -3.98 13.39
N ALA A 84 -10.96 -2.78 13.94
CA ALA A 84 -11.57 -2.40 15.21
C ALA A 84 -13.11 -2.42 15.12
N GLY A 85 -13.68 -1.90 14.02
CA GLY A 85 -15.11 -1.97 13.74
C GLY A 85 -15.62 -3.41 13.62
N ALA A 86 -14.89 -4.29 12.93
CA ALA A 86 -15.25 -5.71 12.81
C ALA A 86 -15.23 -6.44 14.17
N ALA A 87 -14.42 -5.96 15.12
CA ALA A 87 -14.35 -6.47 16.48
C ALA A 87 -15.30 -5.76 17.47
N ASP A 88 -16.07 -4.77 17.01
CA ASP A 88 -16.90 -3.90 17.87
C ASP A 88 -16.08 -3.21 18.99
N ILE A 89 -14.84 -2.83 18.69
CA ILE A 89 -13.94 -2.12 19.60
C ILE A 89 -13.88 -0.64 19.20
N SER A 90 -14.15 0.24 20.15
CA SER A 90 -14.02 1.69 19.95
C SER A 90 -12.55 2.10 19.85
N VAL A 91 -12.23 2.93 18.86
CA VAL A 91 -10.92 3.56 18.66
C VAL A 91 -11.08 5.07 18.54
N PRO A 92 -10.03 5.87 18.78
CA PRO A 92 -10.09 7.32 18.55
C PRO A 92 -10.51 7.64 17.12
N THR A 93 -11.38 8.62 16.96
CA THR A 93 -11.85 9.13 15.67
C THR A 93 -10.83 10.06 15.02
N ASP A 94 -9.96 10.68 15.82
CA ASP A 94 -8.93 11.61 15.40
C ASP A 94 -7.54 10.97 15.47
N GLY A 95 -6.63 11.46 14.66
CA GLY A 95 -5.26 10.98 14.59
C GLY A 95 -5.08 9.65 13.87
N PRO A 96 -3.82 9.26 13.62
CA PRO A 96 -3.51 8.00 12.95
C PRO A 96 -3.72 6.80 13.86
N LEU A 97 -4.12 5.68 13.26
CA LEU A 97 -4.11 4.35 13.88
C LEU A 97 -2.99 3.51 13.28
N VAL A 98 -2.37 2.71 14.13
CA VAL A 98 -1.35 1.74 13.74
C VAL A 98 -1.98 0.36 13.64
N LEU A 99 -1.68 -0.37 12.57
CA LEU A 99 -2.00 -1.79 12.50
C LEU A 99 -0.77 -2.62 12.84
N ALA A 100 -0.84 -3.46 13.86
CA ALA A 100 0.16 -4.46 14.18
C ALA A 100 -0.38 -5.86 13.93
N ILE A 101 0.35 -6.67 13.17
CA ILE A 101 -0.03 -8.06 12.88
C ILE A 101 1.03 -8.99 13.49
N ALA A 102 0.59 -9.96 14.27
CA ALA A 102 1.44 -11.01 14.81
C ALA A 102 0.84 -12.39 14.50
N GLU A 103 1.70 -13.38 14.32
CA GLU A 103 1.30 -14.79 14.15
C GLU A 103 1.73 -15.56 15.40
N THR A 104 0.78 -15.88 16.26
CA THR A 104 1.01 -16.68 17.47
C THR A 104 -0.31 -17.29 17.96
N GLU A 105 -0.21 -18.28 18.85
CA GLU A 105 -1.35 -18.92 19.48
C GLU A 105 -1.48 -18.48 20.95
N PRO A 106 -2.70 -18.41 21.49
CA PRO A 106 -2.90 -18.19 22.91
C PRO A 106 -2.21 -19.27 23.75
N GLN A 107 -1.48 -18.84 24.77
CA GLN A 107 -0.80 -19.74 25.71
C GLN A 107 -1.21 -19.42 27.15
N ALA A 108 -1.67 -20.43 27.89
CA ALA A 108 -2.10 -20.28 29.27
C ALA A 108 -3.10 -19.11 29.49
N GLY A 109 -4.03 -18.90 28.58
CA GLY A 109 -5.03 -17.83 28.66
C GLY A 109 -4.49 -16.42 28.40
N ARG A 110 -3.34 -16.29 27.74
CA ARG A 110 -2.72 -15.02 27.36
C ARG A 110 -2.33 -15.00 25.88
N LEU A 111 -2.29 -13.82 25.33
CA LEU A 111 -1.67 -13.51 24.04
C LEU A 111 -0.34 -12.80 24.34
N VAL A 112 0.77 -13.43 23.97
CA VAL A 112 2.13 -12.92 24.20
C VAL A 112 2.92 -12.98 22.91
N GLY A 113 3.59 -11.89 22.58
CA GLY A 113 4.40 -11.84 21.36
C GLY A 113 4.92 -10.44 21.00
N THR A 114 5.49 -10.35 19.83
CA THR A 114 5.95 -9.09 19.24
C THR A 114 5.58 -9.09 17.76
N ALA A 115 4.82 -8.07 17.34
CA ALA A 115 4.65 -7.74 15.92
C ALA A 115 5.87 -6.97 15.46
N VAL A 116 6.48 -7.41 14.38
CA VAL A 116 7.70 -6.80 13.80
C VAL A 116 7.37 -6.14 12.47
N ASP A 117 8.26 -5.24 12.03
CA ASP A 117 8.13 -4.51 10.76
C ASP A 117 6.82 -3.72 10.64
N VAL A 118 6.31 -3.22 11.77
CA VAL A 118 5.05 -2.47 11.84
C VAL A 118 5.24 -1.08 11.24
N PRO A 119 4.49 -0.72 10.17
CA PRO A 119 4.55 0.62 9.59
C PRO A 119 4.09 1.68 10.60
N TRP A 120 4.86 2.77 10.73
CA TRP A 120 4.51 3.91 11.57
C TRP A 120 4.21 3.52 13.04
N ALA A 121 4.96 2.56 13.59
CA ALA A 121 4.66 1.93 14.88
C ALA A 121 4.46 2.92 16.04
N ALA A 122 5.13 4.07 16.00
CA ALA A 122 5.04 5.11 17.04
C ALA A 122 3.95 6.17 16.76
N ALA A 123 3.24 6.12 15.63
CA ALA A 123 2.37 7.23 15.19
C ALA A 123 1.09 7.38 16.03
N GLY A 124 0.54 6.31 16.60
CA GLY A 124 -0.75 6.35 17.29
C GLY A 124 -1.08 5.11 18.11
N PRO A 125 -2.33 5.02 18.58
CA PRO A 125 -2.86 3.79 19.17
C PRO A 125 -2.76 2.62 18.20
N VAL A 126 -2.52 1.43 18.76
CA VAL A 126 -2.29 0.22 17.98
C VAL A 126 -3.53 -0.65 17.99
N VAL A 127 -4.05 -1.00 16.82
CA VAL A 127 -4.98 -2.10 16.64
C VAL A 127 -4.15 -3.35 16.33
N LEU A 128 -4.12 -4.27 17.28
CA LEU A 128 -3.38 -5.52 17.22
C LEU A 128 -4.25 -6.61 16.62
N ALA A 129 -3.77 -7.27 15.57
CA ALA A 129 -4.31 -8.49 15.02
C ALA A 129 -3.37 -9.66 15.33
N VAL A 130 -3.77 -10.58 16.17
CA VAL A 130 -3.05 -11.84 16.40
C VAL A 130 -3.72 -12.94 15.59
N ARG A 131 -3.01 -13.46 14.59
CA ARG A 131 -3.50 -14.49 13.69
C ARG A 131 -3.09 -15.85 14.20
N GLY A 132 -4.06 -16.60 14.72
CA GLY A 132 -3.93 -18.01 15.05
C GLY A 132 -4.29 -18.94 13.88
N VAL A 133 -4.27 -20.25 14.13
CA VAL A 133 -4.63 -21.28 13.14
C VAL A 133 -6.11 -21.20 12.77
N ASP A 134 -6.99 -21.06 13.76
CA ASP A 134 -8.44 -21.15 13.59
C ASP A 134 -9.18 -19.84 13.83
N ALA A 135 -8.53 -18.85 14.46
CA ALA A 135 -9.13 -17.58 14.84
C ALA A 135 -8.19 -16.40 14.61
N THR A 136 -8.76 -15.21 14.62
CA THR A 136 -8.04 -13.93 14.69
C THR A 136 -8.44 -13.21 15.97
N PHE A 137 -7.49 -12.84 16.80
CA PHE A 137 -7.75 -12.11 18.04
C PHE A 137 -7.41 -10.65 17.81
N VAL A 138 -8.31 -9.76 18.23
CA VAL A 138 -8.17 -8.32 18.05
C VAL A 138 -8.18 -7.62 19.39
N ALA A 139 -7.22 -6.73 19.61
CA ALA A 139 -7.15 -5.88 20.79
C ALA A 139 -6.67 -4.48 20.40
N VAL A 140 -6.96 -3.48 21.23
CA VAL A 140 -6.43 -2.13 21.09
C VAL A 140 -5.44 -1.85 22.21
N LEU A 141 -4.25 -1.39 21.85
CA LEU A 141 -3.17 -1.06 22.77
C LEU A 141 -2.88 0.45 22.68
N ASP A 142 -2.70 1.09 23.83
CA ASP A 142 -2.26 2.48 23.89
C ASP A 142 -0.79 2.55 23.44
N ARG A 143 -0.50 3.41 22.45
CA ARG A 143 0.84 3.83 21.94
C ARG A 143 2.04 3.02 22.47
N THR A 144 2.04 1.72 22.25
CA THR A 144 3.08 0.80 22.71
C THR A 144 4.16 0.55 21.64
N GLY A 145 3.92 1.00 20.42
CA GLY A 145 4.85 0.82 19.30
C GLY A 145 6.07 1.74 19.39
N ARG A 146 7.20 1.26 18.90
CA ARG A 146 8.45 2.03 18.77
C ARG A 146 9.01 1.83 17.38
N ASP A 147 9.39 2.93 16.73
CA ASP A 147 10.12 2.86 15.48
C ASP A 147 11.54 2.37 15.77
N THR A 148 11.95 1.31 15.11
CA THR A 148 13.28 0.67 15.28
C THR A 148 14.14 0.75 14.03
N GLY A 149 13.55 1.21 12.91
CA GLY A 149 14.20 1.33 11.61
C GLY A 149 13.31 1.98 10.58
N HIS A 150 13.58 1.69 9.34
CA HIS A 150 12.79 2.16 8.21
C HIS A 150 12.87 1.16 7.04
N ASP A 151 11.92 1.23 6.11
CA ASP A 151 11.93 0.47 4.87
C ASP A 151 12.92 1.06 3.84
N LEU A 152 12.92 0.52 2.61
CA LEU A 152 13.81 0.98 1.54
C LEU A 152 13.58 2.45 1.14
N ALA A 153 12.37 2.96 1.33
CA ALA A 153 12.01 4.34 0.99
C ALA A 153 12.19 5.31 2.17
N GLY A 154 12.51 4.80 3.35
CA GLY A 154 12.65 5.59 4.56
C GLY A 154 11.39 5.66 5.43
N GLN A 155 10.30 4.99 5.06
CA GLN A 155 9.11 4.97 5.90
C GLN A 155 9.42 4.26 7.23
N PRO A 156 9.06 4.87 8.39
CA PRO A 156 9.32 4.27 9.69
C PRO A 156 8.74 2.87 9.81
N ARG A 157 9.54 1.99 10.39
CA ARG A 157 9.20 0.60 10.73
C ARG A 157 9.57 0.34 12.18
N GLY A 158 8.75 -0.43 12.85
CA GLY A 158 8.99 -0.66 14.25
C GLY A 158 8.45 -1.99 14.77
N GLU A 159 8.36 -2.05 16.08
CA GLU A 159 7.92 -3.23 16.81
C GLU A 159 6.83 -2.85 17.81
N VAL A 160 5.89 -3.78 18.00
CA VAL A 160 4.84 -3.72 19.03
C VAL A 160 4.90 -5.02 19.83
N SER A 161 5.42 -4.94 21.05
CA SER A 161 5.39 -6.06 21.98
C SER A 161 4.08 -6.04 22.77
N PHE A 162 3.50 -7.20 23.00
CA PHE A 162 2.25 -7.35 23.72
C PHE A 162 2.28 -8.57 24.66
N ASP A 163 1.62 -8.40 25.79
CA ASP A 163 1.36 -9.46 26.79
C ASP A 163 0.04 -9.11 27.48
N LEU A 164 -1.07 -9.69 27.00
CA LEU A 164 -2.41 -9.38 27.49
C LEU A 164 -3.21 -10.66 27.78
N PRO A 165 -4.14 -10.64 28.76
CA PRO A 165 -5.09 -11.70 28.95
C PRO A 165 -5.90 -11.95 27.66
N LEU A 166 -6.17 -13.22 27.35
CA LEU A 166 -7.02 -13.56 26.19
C LEU A 166 -8.42 -12.94 26.30
N ALA A 167 -8.91 -12.75 27.54
CA ALA A 167 -10.21 -12.11 27.79
C ALA A 167 -10.26 -10.62 27.42
N ASP A 168 -9.10 -9.96 27.24
CA ASP A 168 -9.00 -8.56 26.82
C ASP A 168 -8.93 -8.41 25.29
N ALA A 169 -8.96 -9.53 24.56
CA ALA A 169 -9.02 -9.57 23.11
C ALA A 169 -10.36 -10.13 22.63
N VAL A 170 -10.84 -9.61 21.50
CA VAL A 170 -12.02 -10.14 20.82
C VAL A 170 -11.59 -11.24 19.85
N GLU A 171 -12.17 -12.42 20.02
CA GLU A 171 -11.96 -13.53 19.10
C GLU A 171 -12.91 -13.41 17.91
N LEU A 172 -12.35 -13.40 16.71
CA LEU A 172 -13.06 -13.33 15.43
C LEU A 172 -12.73 -14.55 14.57
N PRO A 173 -13.60 -14.90 13.62
CA PRO A 173 -13.30 -15.95 12.66
C PRO A 173 -11.97 -15.69 11.91
N ARG A 174 -11.26 -16.75 11.58
CA ARG A 174 -10.02 -16.67 10.78
C ARG A 174 -10.20 -15.86 9.48
N SER A 175 -11.39 -15.94 8.85
CA SER A 175 -11.73 -15.21 7.64
C SER A 175 -11.50 -13.71 7.74
N ILE A 176 -11.62 -13.11 8.93
CA ILE A 176 -11.31 -11.69 9.18
C ILE A 176 -9.81 -11.42 8.99
N GLY A 177 -8.94 -12.30 9.47
CA GLY A 177 -7.50 -12.20 9.22
C GLY A 177 -7.13 -12.36 7.75
N ASP A 178 -7.84 -13.21 7.02
CA ASP A 178 -7.67 -13.39 5.57
C ASP A 178 -8.19 -12.17 4.80
N GLU A 179 -9.27 -11.54 5.24
CA GLU A 179 -9.79 -10.29 4.67
C GLU A 179 -8.84 -9.13 4.97
N LEU A 180 -8.30 -9.02 6.18
CA LEU A 180 -7.30 -8.01 6.55
C LEU A 180 -6.09 -8.07 5.61
N GLU A 181 -5.56 -9.26 5.36
CA GLU A 181 -4.46 -9.45 4.40
C GLU A 181 -4.86 -9.01 2.99
N ARG A 182 -6.07 -9.34 2.55
CA ARG A 182 -6.59 -8.94 1.23
C ARG A 182 -6.74 -7.43 1.10
N ARG A 183 -7.26 -6.75 2.13
CA ARG A 183 -7.36 -5.28 2.18
C ARG A 183 -5.99 -4.62 2.07
N GLY A 184 -5.00 -5.11 2.83
CA GLY A 184 -3.63 -4.62 2.75
C GLY A 184 -3.00 -4.87 1.38
N ALA A 185 -3.16 -6.07 0.81
CA ALA A 185 -2.67 -6.40 -0.52
C ALA A 185 -3.28 -5.50 -1.61
N TRP A 186 -4.59 -5.23 -1.52
CA TRP A 186 -5.30 -4.31 -2.41
C TRP A 186 -4.75 -2.88 -2.29
N ALA A 187 -4.63 -2.36 -1.06
CA ALA A 187 -4.11 -1.02 -0.81
C ALA A 187 -2.69 -0.85 -1.38
N ARG A 188 -1.82 -1.84 -1.19
CA ARG A 188 -0.45 -1.81 -1.73
C ARG A 188 -0.42 -1.85 -3.26
N CYS A 189 -1.30 -2.61 -3.91
CA CYS A 189 -1.42 -2.55 -5.37
C CYS A 189 -1.74 -1.15 -5.86
N VAL A 190 -2.73 -0.49 -5.24
CA VAL A 190 -3.14 0.89 -5.59
C VAL A 190 -1.99 1.88 -5.36
N GLN A 191 -1.33 1.81 -4.20
CA GLN A 191 -0.22 2.70 -3.86
C GLN A 191 1.00 2.50 -4.80
N ILE A 192 1.30 1.27 -5.20
CA ILE A 192 2.37 0.99 -6.17
C ILE A 192 2.06 1.59 -7.54
N ILE A 193 0.80 1.56 -7.99
CA ILE A 193 0.41 2.23 -9.25
C ILE A 193 0.66 3.74 -9.14
N GLY A 194 0.31 4.39 -8.03
CA GLY A 194 0.62 5.80 -7.80
C GLY A 194 2.14 6.09 -7.85
N ALA A 195 2.96 5.24 -7.23
CA ALA A 195 4.42 5.33 -7.29
C ALA A 195 4.94 5.11 -8.72
N PHE A 196 4.36 4.19 -9.49
CA PHE A 196 4.70 3.99 -10.90
C PHE A 196 4.36 5.21 -11.75
N ASP A 197 3.23 5.86 -11.50
CA ASP A 197 2.86 7.10 -12.17
C ASP A 197 3.88 8.21 -11.96
N ALA A 198 4.38 8.36 -10.72
CA ALA A 198 5.47 9.29 -10.43
C ALA A 198 6.75 8.90 -11.18
N ALA A 199 7.12 7.62 -11.18
CA ALA A 199 8.32 7.15 -11.86
C ALA A 199 8.23 7.37 -13.38
N VAL A 200 7.08 7.10 -14.02
CA VAL A 200 6.86 7.36 -15.46
C VAL A 200 6.97 8.85 -15.75
N ALA A 201 6.27 9.69 -14.98
CA ALA A 201 6.27 11.13 -15.19
C ALA A 201 7.69 11.73 -15.09
N LEU A 202 8.43 11.36 -14.03
CA LEU A 202 9.81 11.79 -13.83
C LEU A 202 10.74 11.30 -14.94
N THR A 203 10.59 10.05 -15.39
CA THR A 203 11.45 9.46 -16.42
C THR A 203 11.19 10.10 -17.78
N THR A 204 9.92 10.33 -18.10
CA THR A 204 9.54 11.01 -19.36
C THR A 204 10.06 12.44 -19.38
N ALA A 205 9.87 13.21 -18.31
CA ALA A 205 10.40 14.57 -18.18
C ALA A 205 11.93 14.60 -18.32
N HIS A 206 12.63 13.74 -17.56
CA HIS A 206 14.09 13.67 -17.61
C HIS A 206 14.61 13.36 -19.03
N THR A 207 14.01 12.42 -19.75
CA THR A 207 14.47 12.03 -21.08
C THR A 207 14.19 13.08 -22.14
N SER A 208 13.16 13.90 -21.99
CA SER A 208 12.83 15.02 -22.90
C SER A 208 13.72 16.25 -22.66
N GLU A 209 14.10 16.50 -21.41
CA GLU A 209 14.91 17.68 -21.04
C GLU A 209 16.42 17.44 -21.20
N ARG A 210 16.88 16.20 -20.92
CA ARG A 210 18.29 15.85 -20.93
C ARG A 210 18.83 15.71 -22.35
N THR A 211 19.73 16.60 -22.74
CA THR A 211 20.41 16.59 -24.05
C THR A 211 21.78 15.90 -23.97
N GLN A 212 22.02 14.93 -24.83
CA GLN A 212 23.32 14.26 -25.06
C GLN A 212 23.50 14.00 -26.56
N PHE A 213 24.75 14.03 -27.02
CA PHE A 213 25.06 13.83 -28.45
C PHE A 213 24.28 14.77 -29.40
N GLY A 214 24.02 16.00 -28.94
CA GLY A 214 23.38 17.06 -29.73
C GLY A 214 21.85 17.01 -29.84
N ARG A 215 21.16 16.11 -29.09
CA ARG A 215 19.70 16.00 -29.08
C ARG A 215 19.17 15.45 -27.75
N PRO A 216 17.87 15.65 -27.43
CA PRO A 216 17.23 15.07 -26.27
C PRO A 216 17.35 13.54 -26.25
N LEU A 217 17.36 12.92 -25.04
CA LEU A 217 17.49 11.47 -24.92
C LEU A 217 16.33 10.72 -25.56
N ASP A 218 15.13 11.23 -25.47
CA ASP A 218 13.91 10.64 -26.08
C ASP A 218 13.93 10.63 -27.63
N ALA A 219 14.85 11.36 -28.26
CA ALA A 219 15.08 11.29 -29.71
C ALA A 219 15.85 10.02 -30.15
N PHE A 220 16.36 9.20 -29.20
CA PHE A 220 17.05 7.96 -29.51
C PHE A 220 16.08 6.76 -29.45
N GLN A 221 16.08 5.91 -30.49
CA GLN A 221 15.20 4.73 -30.57
C GLN A 221 15.31 3.81 -29.35
N ALA A 222 16.54 3.60 -28.82
CA ALA A 222 16.73 2.75 -27.65
C ALA A 222 16.00 3.31 -26.41
N VAL A 223 15.97 4.63 -26.24
CA VAL A 223 15.26 5.31 -25.16
C VAL A 223 13.74 5.21 -25.37
N GLN A 224 13.26 5.43 -26.61
CA GLN A 224 11.84 5.28 -26.96
C GLN A 224 11.33 3.85 -26.68
N HIS A 225 12.10 2.83 -27.06
CA HIS A 225 11.76 1.43 -26.76
C HIS A 225 11.72 1.16 -25.25
N SER A 226 12.66 1.72 -24.49
CA SER A 226 12.67 1.57 -23.02
C SER A 226 11.49 2.27 -22.37
N LEU A 227 11.13 3.48 -22.83
CA LEU A 227 9.93 4.19 -22.37
C LEU A 227 8.65 3.43 -22.70
N ALA A 228 8.54 2.87 -23.91
CA ALA A 228 7.39 2.06 -24.31
C ALA A 228 7.27 0.79 -23.45
N ALA A 229 8.40 0.12 -23.14
CA ALA A 229 8.41 -1.03 -22.26
C ALA A 229 8.02 -0.65 -20.82
N LEU A 230 8.54 0.45 -20.28
CA LEU A 230 8.19 1.00 -18.98
C LEU A 230 6.69 1.25 -18.86
N ILE A 231 6.13 1.99 -19.82
CA ILE A 231 4.70 2.32 -19.84
C ILE A 231 3.85 1.05 -19.99
N GLY A 232 4.25 0.11 -20.85
CA GLY A 232 3.55 -1.16 -21.04
C GLY A 232 3.44 -2.00 -19.77
N GLU A 233 4.52 -2.06 -18.96
CA GLU A 233 4.49 -2.74 -17.65
C GLU A 233 3.57 -2.04 -16.65
N VAL A 234 3.56 -0.71 -16.63
CA VAL A 234 2.69 0.07 -15.76
C VAL A 234 1.22 -0.11 -16.15
N GLU A 235 0.87 -0.02 -17.43
CA GLU A 235 -0.51 -0.14 -17.90
C GLU A 235 -1.07 -1.56 -17.71
N ARG A 236 -0.26 -2.59 -17.89
CA ARG A 236 -0.64 -3.97 -17.55
C ARG A 236 -0.97 -4.10 -16.05
N SER A 237 -0.15 -3.51 -15.19
CA SER A 237 -0.35 -3.50 -13.74
C SER A 237 -1.57 -2.70 -13.34
N ARG A 238 -1.79 -1.55 -13.99
CA ARG A 238 -2.97 -0.70 -13.80
C ARG A 238 -4.26 -1.44 -14.14
N ALA A 239 -4.30 -2.14 -15.28
CA ALA A 239 -5.47 -2.92 -15.68
C ALA A 239 -5.81 -4.01 -14.64
N ALA A 240 -4.81 -4.73 -14.13
CA ALA A 240 -5.03 -5.73 -13.09
C ALA A 240 -5.49 -5.10 -11.75
N THR A 241 -4.96 -3.92 -11.40
CA THR A 241 -5.39 -3.20 -10.19
C THR A 241 -6.81 -2.65 -10.35
N ALA A 242 -7.16 -2.13 -11.53
CA ALA A 242 -8.52 -1.68 -11.84
C ALA A 242 -9.55 -2.82 -11.72
N LEU A 243 -9.19 -4.04 -12.16
CA LEU A 243 -10.01 -5.24 -11.95
C LEU A 243 -10.23 -5.50 -10.44
N ALA A 244 -9.16 -5.38 -9.63
CA ALA A 244 -9.27 -5.59 -8.19
C ALA A 244 -10.12 -4.49 -7.51
N ILE A 245 -10.03 -3.24 -7.97
CA ILE A 245 -10.87 -2.15 -7.47
C ILE A 245 -12.34 -2.44 -7.80
N ALA A 246 -12.66 -2.74 -9.06
CA ALA A 246 -14.02 -3.05 -9.48
C ALA A 246 -14.61 -4.25 -8.72
N ALA A 247 -13.83 -5.34 -8.57
CA ALA A 247 -14.31 -6.53 -7.87
C ALA A 247 -14.63 -6.25 -6.39
N VAL A 248 -13.82 -5.41 -5.71
CA VAL A 248 -14.09 -5.00 -4.33
C VAL A 248 -15.29 -4.06 -4.24
N THR A 249 -15.41 -3.11 -5.17
CA THR A 249 -16.55 -2.18 -5.23
C THR A 249 -17.87 -2.91 -5.45
N ASP A 250 -17.90 -3.88 -6.38
CA ASP A 250 -19.12 -4.58 -6.77
C ASP A 250 -19.51 -5.70 -5.79
N HIS A 251 -18.56 -6.30 -5.08
CA HIS A 251 -18.80 -7.55 -4.35
C HIS A 251 -18.29 -7.56 -2.90
N GLY A 252 -17.60 -6.50 -2.44
CA GLY A 252 -16.99 -6.45 -1.11
C GLY A 252 -15.64 -7.18 -1.02
N PHE A 253 -14.88 -6.85 0.01
CA PHE A 253 -13.56 -7.46 0.25
C PHE A 253 -13.61 -8.95 0.64
N ASP A 254 -14.70 -9.41 1.23
CA ASP A 254 -14.89 -10.80 1.68
C ASP A 254 -15.24 -11.77 0.56
N SER A 255 -15.57 -11.27 -0.63
CA SER A 255 -16.02 -12.08 -1.77
C SER A 255 -14.90 -12.89 -2.41
N PRO A 256 -15.20 -14.09 -2.97
CA PRO A 256 -14.25 -14.87 -3.76
C PRO A 256 -13.75 -14.13 -5.02
N ARG A 257 -14.59 -13.26 -5.60
CA ARG A 257 -14.20 -12.44 -6.75
C ARG A 257 -13.16 -11.39 -6.40
N ALA A 258 -13.30 -10.71 -5.26
CA ALA A 258 -12.30 -9.80 -4.75
C ALA A 258 -10.99 -10.55 -4.43
N ASP A 259 -11.07 -11.74 -3.83
CA ASP A 259 -9.90 -12.57 -3.53
C ASP A 259 -9.12 -12.93 -4.79
N TYR A 260 -9.81 -13.37 -5.84
CA TYR A 260 -9.20 -13.65 -7.14
C TYR A 260 -8.54 -12.41 -7.73
N ALA A 261 -9.30 -11.31 -7.86
CA ALA A 261 -8.84 -10.09 -8.53
C ALA A 261 -7.66 -9.43 -7.81
N VAL A 262 -7.69 -9.37 -6.46
CA VAL A 262 -6.57 -8.86 -5.66
C VAL A 262 -5.34 -9.77 -5.80
N THR A 263 -5.52 -11.09 -5.83
CA THR A 263 -4.42 -12.03 -6.03
C THR A 263 -3.77 -11.84 -7.41
N VAL A 264 -4.57 -11.65 -8.47
CA VAL A 264 -4.09 -11.33 -9.83
C VAL A 264 -3.32 -10.01 -9.83
N ALA A 265 -3.89 -8.95 -9.21
CA ALA A 265 -3.25 -7.64 -9.12
C ALA A 265 -1.89 -7.70 -8.42
N LYS A 266 -1.80 -8.39 -7.28
CA LYS A 266 -0.53 -8.57 -6.54
C LYS A 266 0.54 -9.28 -7.38
N VAL A 267 0.15 -10.26 -8.18
CA VAL A 267 1.09 -10.93 -9.09
C VAL A 267 1.53 -10.00 -10.22
N ALA A 268 0.60 -9.29 -10.86
CA ALA A 268 0.89 -8.39 -11.97
C ALA A 268 1.78 -7.22 -11.55
N VAL A 269 1.39 -6.52 -10.48
CA VAL A 269 2.11 -5.36 -9.92
C VAL A 269 3.48 -5.80 -9.40
N GLY A 270 3.55 -6.87 -8.61
CA GLY A 270 4.82 -7.33 -8.04
C GLY A 270 5.83 -7.76 -9.09
N ARG A 271 5.38 -8.34 -10.21
CA ARG A 271 6.27 -8.66 -11.36
C ARG A 271 6.74 -7.41 -12.08
N ALA A 272 5.96 -6.34 -12.11
CA ALA A 272 6.31 -5.11 -12.79
C ALA A 272 7.32 -4.25 -12.01
N VAL A 273 7.40 -4.38 -10.68
CA VAL A 273 8.29 -3.55 -9.84
C VAL A 273 9.75 -3.62 -10.31
N GLY A 274 10.27 -4.82 -10.58
CA GLY A 274 11.64 -5.00 -11.09
C GLY A 274 11.89 -4.26 -12.41
N PRO A 275 11.18 -4.59 -13.50
CA PRO A 275 11.31 -3.93 -14.79
C PRO A 275 11.11 -2.41 -14.71
N VAL A 276 10.01 -1.94 -14.11
CA VAL A 276 9.69 -0.51 -14.00
C VAL A 276 10.81 0.26 -13.32
N THR A 277 11.25 -0.20 -12.15
CA THR A 277 12.30 0.50 -11.40
C THR A 277 13.65 0.44 -12.13
N THR A 278 14.01 -0.69 -12.74
CA THR A 278 15.25 -0.84 -13.47
C THR A 278 15.32 0.08 -14.68
N ILE A 279 14.27 0.12 -15.51
CA ILE A 279 14.22 0.98 -16.70
C ILE A 279 14.27 2.45 -16.29
N ALA A 280 13.49 2.86 -15.30
CA ALA A 280 13.47 4.24 -14.83
C ALA A 280 14.86 4.69 -14.34
N HIS A 281 15.53 3.89 -13.50
CA HIS A 281 16.88 4.21 -13.02
C HIS A 281 17.92 4.20 -14.17
N GLN A 282 17.83 3.26 -15.10
CA GLN A 282 18.73 3.20 -16.24
C GLN A 282 18.62 4.45 -17.10
N LEU A 283 17.42 4.95 -17.37
CA LEU A 283 17.20 6.15 -18.18
C LEU A 283 17.61 7.44 -17.48
N HIS A 284 17.58 7.49 -16.15
CA HIS A 284 18.09 8.63 -15.38
C HIS A 284 19.62 8.60 -15.19
N GLY A 285 20.24 7.42 -15.23
CA GLY A 285 21.65 7.25 -14.88
C GLY A 285 21.95 7.55 -13.41
N ALA A 286 23.12 8.10 -13.12
CA ALA A 286 23.59 8.28 -11.73
C ALA A 286 22.66 9.15 -10.86
N ILE A 287 22.00 10.16 -11.41
CA ILE A 287 21.10 11.03 -10.63
C ILE A 287 19.88 10.27 -10.09
N GLY A 288 19.37 9.29 -10.83
CA GLY A 288 18.20 8.54 -10.42
C GLY A 288 18.39 7.66 -9.18
N VAL A 289 19.64 7.35 -8.79
CA VAL A 289 19.93 6.55 -7.59
C VAL A 289 20.29 7.40 -6.37
N THR A 290 20.29 8.72 -6.50
CA THR A 290 20.57 9.61 -5.38
C THR A 290 19.30 9.85 -4.55
N ALA A 291 19.43 9.93 -3.23
CA ALA A 291 18.31 10.21 -2.33
C ALA A 291 17.71 11.62 -2.53
N GLU A 292 18.44 12.53 -3.18
CA GLU A 292 17.99 13.88 -3.50
C GLU A 292 16.97 13.90 -4.66
N HIS A 293 17.01 12.88 -5.54
CA HIS A 293 16.11 12.82 -6.69
C HIS A 293 14.79 12.13 -6.33
N ALA A 294 13.67 12.72 -6.75
CA ALA A 294 12.34 12.21 -6.45
C ALA A 294 12.09 10.77 -6.95
N LEU A 295 12.77 10.32 -8.00
CA LEU A 295 12.66 8.96 -8.54
C LEU A 295 12.98 7.91 -7.50
N TRP A 296 14.02 8.13 -6.68
CA TRP A 296 14.41 7.19 -5.63
C TRP A 296 13.24 6.87 -4.69
N LEU A 297 12.49 7.89 -4.26
CA LEU A 297 11.32 7.69 -3.40
C LEU A 297 10.24 6.82 -4.04
N ALA A 298 9.87 7.14 -5.27
CA ALA A 298 8.83 6.41 -5.97
C ALA A 298 9.22 4.93 -6.16
N THR A 299 10.45 4.68 -6.61
CA THR A 299 10.92 3.33 -6.88
C THR A 299 11.17 2.50 -5.63
N MET A 300 11.67 3.11 -4.55
CA MET A 300 11.91 2.40 -3.30
C MET A 300 10.61 2.10 -2.56
N ARG A 301 9.61 3.00 -2.61
CA ARG A 301 8.26 2.71 -2.09
C ARG A 301 7.62 1.53 -2.83
N ALA A 302 7.66 1.52 -4.15
CA ALA A 302 7.14 0.40 -4.92
C ALA A 302 7.82 -0.93 -4.55
N ARG A 303 9.14 -0.92 -4.29
CA ARG A 303 9.89 -2.10 -3.85
C ARG A 303 9.51 -2.55 -2.44
N SER A 304 9.38 -1.62 -1.48
CA SER A 304 8.98 -1.94 -0.11
C SER A 304 7.58 -2.54 -0.07
N TRP A 305 6.62 -1.91 -0.72
CA TRP A 305 5.22 -2.31 -0.70
C TRP A 305 4.93 -3.61 -1.47
N ALA A 306 5.81 -4.02 -2.39
CA ALA A 306 5.60 -5.21 -3.22
C ALA A 306 5.49 -6.50 -2.40
N ASP A 307 6.24 -6.61 -1.31
CA ASP A 307 6.29 -7.81 -0.47
C ASP A 307 5.36 -7.76 0.75
N GLU A 308 4.77 -6.59 1.05
CA GLU A 308 3.81 -6.46 2.13
C GLU A 308 2.49 -7.17 1.79
N PHE A 309 1.84 -7.72 2.82
CA PHE A 309 0.62 -8.52 2.70
C PHE A 309 0.76 -9.67 1.70
N GLY A 310 1.91 -10.30 1.70
CA GLY A 310 2.28 -11.43 0.88
C GLY A 310 3.12 -11.09 -0.35
N THR A 311 4.19 -11.85 -0.54
CA THR A 311 5.09 -11.71 -1.68
C THR A 311 4.43 -12.08 -3.00
N THR A 312 4.97 -11.58 -4.11
CA THR A 312 4.56 -11.96 -5.49
C THR A 312 4.52 -13.47 -5.67
N GLY A 313 5.54 -14.19 -5.17
CA GLY A 313 5.61 -15.65 -5.27
C GLY A 313 4.53 -16.37 -4.46
N ARG A 314 4.14 -15.84 -3.29
CA ARG A 314 3.04 -16.37 -2.47
C ARG A 314 1.71 -16.25 -3.22
N HIS A 315 1.42 -15.08 -3.75
CA HIS A 315 0.19 -14.83 -4.52
C HIS A 315 0.17 -15.64 -5.84
N ALA A 316 1.30 -15.78 -6.54
CA ALA A 316 1.37 -16.62 -7.74
C ALA A 316 1.09 -18.10 -7.44
N ARG A 317 1.62 -18.63 -6.33
CA ARG A 317 1.30 -20.01 -5.89
C ARG A 317 -0.16 -20.16 -5.50
N ARG A 318 -0.75 -19.12 -4.84
CA ARG A 318 -2.18 -19.13 -4.53
C ARG A 318 -3.03 -19.18 -5.79
N LEU A 319 -2.77 -18.31 -6.76
CA LEU A 319 -3.46 -18.28 -8.05
C LEU A 319 -3.36 -19.62 -8.79
N GLY A 320 -2.17 -20.22 -8.81
CA GLY A 320 -1.96 -21.54 -9.41
C GLY A 320 -2.81 -22.64 -8.74
N ARG A 321 -2.93 -22.62 -7.40
CA ARG A 321 -3.79 -23.57 -6.68
C ARG A 321 -5.28 -23.36 -6.99
N MET A 322 -5.73 -22.10 -7.07
CA MET A 322 -7.10 -21.79 -7.47
C MET A 322 -7.41 -22.31 -8.88
N ALA A 323 -6.50 -22.08 -9.83
CA ALA A 323 -6.66 -22.58 -11.20
C ALA A 323 -6.70 -24.11 -11.28
N LEU A 324 -5.86 -24.80 -10.50
CA LEU A 324 -5.84 -26.29 -10.47
C LEU A 324 -7.08 -26.88 -9.78
N ALA A 325 -7.74 -26.14 -8.91
CA ALA A 325 -8.97 -26.57 -8.23
C ALA A 325 -10.25 -26.28 -9.04
N ALA A 326 -10.16 -25.45 -10.08
CA ALA A 326 -11.30 -25.11 -10.92
C ALA A 326 -11.67 -26.30 -11.84
N GLU A 327 -12.97 -26.55 -12.04
CA GLU A 327 -13.46 -27.57 -12.99
C GLU A 327 -13.00 -27.27 -14.42
N ASP A 328 -13.06 -26.00 -14.82
CA ASP A 328 -12.55 -25.49 -16.09
C ASP A 328 -11.53 -24.37 -15.82
N PRO A 329 -10.22 -24.66 -15.95
CA PRO A 329 -9.18 -23.64 -15.78
C PRO A 329 -9.29 -22.45 -16.74
N TRP A 330 -9.89 -22.64 -17.92
CA TRP A 330 -10.09 -21.55 -18.87
C TRP A 330 -11.17 -20.57 -18.39
N SER A 331 -12.33 -21.08 -17.99
CA SER A 331 -13.39 -20.24 -17.40
C SER A 331 -12.90 -19.50 -16.16
N PHE A 332 -12.04 -20.14 -15.34
CA PHE A 332 -11.40 -19.48 -14.21
C PHE A 332 -10.52 -18.29 -14.61
N VAL A 333 -9.75 -18.39 -15.69
CA VAL A 333 -8.84 -17.33 -16.16
C VAL A 333 -9.58 -16.18 -16.83
N VAL A 334 -10.63 -16.45 -17.61
CA VAL A 334 -11.40 -15.41 -18.32
C VAL A 334 -12.43 -14.70 -17.43
N GLY A 335 -12.60 -15.16 -16.24
CA GLY A 335 -13.45 -14.60 -15.19
C GLY A 335 -14.60 -15.55 -14.82
N PRO A 336 -14.85 -15.69 -13.51
CA PRO A 336 -16.01 -16.43 -13.00
C PRO A 336 -17.29 -15.63 -13.20
#